data_34ceae31cfdc1136c4207ace6d3ebaac
#
_entry.id   34ceae31cfdc1136c4207ace6d3ebaac
#
_cell.length_a   1.000
_cell.length_b   1.000
_cell.length_c   1.000
_cell.angle_alpha   90.00
_cell.angle_beta   90.00
_cell.angle_gamma   90.00
#
_symmetry.space_group_name_H-M   'P 1'
#
loop_
_entity.id
_entity.type
_entity.pdbx_description
1 polymer ?
#
loop_
_entity_poly.entity_id
_entity_poly.type
_entity_poly.pdbx_seq_one_letter_code
_entity_poly.pdbx_strand_id
1 'polypeptide(L)'
;MQFDVTPAFPTLIGRFRVPDADGINQDLQALILAEAAQYPTLRRSNIGGWHSRTDFLNRGDPAVSALTAWLTWALRRMIDATAGASAFKGTLSASAWATICHAGAYHGPHSHPDSSWSGVYYVDPGTDSQDQPLSGVLEFLDPRAGVEAVTAPGDPYGEPFRVRPQAGLLVVFPSWLYHWVHPYAGQTPRIAVSFNATLGSGAEVNGTRVASNANNLNGETSHVDSSSSR
;
A
#
# COMPACT_ATOMS: atom_id res chain seq x y z
N MET A 1 38.32 16.80 20.29
CA MET A 1 37.07 16.04 20.54
C MET A 1 36.59 15.59 19.16
N GLN A 2 36.42 14.29 18.95
CA GLN A 2 35.94 13.72 17.70
C GLN A 2 34.46 13.37 17.90
N PHE A 3 33.58 13.69 16.93
CA PHE A 3 32.15 13.46 17.06
C PHE A 3 31.60 12.94 15.71
N ASP A 4 30.63 12.05 15.80
CA ASP A 4 29.93 11.48 14.67
C ASP A 4 28.41 11.50 14.93
N VAL A 5 27.62 11.66 13.86
CA VAL A 5 26.16 11.63 13.92
C VAL A 5 25.65 10.69 12.82
N THR A 6 25.01 9.62 13.23
CA THR A 6 24.48 8.60 12.32
C THR A 6 22.96 8.56 12.42
N PRO A 7 22.21 8.67 11.30
CA PRO A 7 20.77 8.41 11.30
C PRO A 7 20.51 6.93 11.57
N ALA A 8 19.76 6.64 12.63
CA ALA A 8 19.41 5.26 13.02
C ALA A 8 17.92 4.99 12.75
N PHE A 9 17.63 3.78 12.28
CA PHE A 9 16.29 3.26 12.02
C PHE A 9 15.46 4.07 10.99
N PRO A 10 16.04 4.48 9.85
CA PRO A 10 15.29 5.18 8.83
C PRO A 10 14.22 4.30 8.21
N THR A 11 13.00 4.84 8.04
CA THR A 11 11.95 4.23 7.24
C THR A 11 12.00 4.77 5.82
N LEU A 12 12.23 3.88 4.84
CA LEU A 12 12.35 4.29 3.45
C LEU A 12 10.97 4.35 2.77
N ILE A 13 10.63 5.50 2.21
CA ILE A 13 9.43 5.72 1.40
C ILE A 13 9.88 6.25 0.04
N GLY A 14 9.63 5.46 -1.01
CA GLY A 14 9.91 5.81 -2.40
C GLY A 14 8.76 6.64 -3.00
N ARG A 15 9.10 7.74 -3.68
CA ARG A 15 8.17 8.53 -4.49
C ARG A 15 8.72 8.63 -5.90
N PHE A 16 7.98 8.11 -6.85
CA PHE A 16 8.37 8.04 -8.26
C PHE A 16 7.33 8.77 -9.10
N ARG A 17 7.78 9.61 -10.02
CA ARG A 17 6.89 10.23 -10.98
C ARG A 17 7.04 9.53 -12.33
N VAL A 18 5.93 8.99 -12.80
CA VAL A 18 5.86 8.39 -14.14
C VAL A 18 5.76 9.52 -15.16
N PRO A 19 6.71 9.64 -16.10
CA PRO A 19 6.62 10.63 -17.17
C PRO A 19 5.53 10.23 -18.17
N ASP A 20 4.92 11.22 -18.81
CA ASP A 20 3.98 11.07 -19.92
C ASP A 20 2.84 10.06 -19.65
N ALA A 21 2.35 10.05 -18.40
CA ALA A 21 1.38 9.07 -17.92
C ALA A 21 -0.07 9.36 -18.37
N ASP A 22 -0.36 10.53 -18.94
CA ASP A 22 -1.74 11.01 -19.15
C ASP A 22 -2.60 10.07 -19.99
N GLY A 23 -2.08 9.57 -21.11
CA GLY A 23 -2.80 8.62 -21.97
C GLY A 23 -3.14 7.31 -21.25
N ILE A 24 -2.14 6.74 -20.56
CA ILE A 24 -2.32 5.51 -19.78
C ILE A 24 -3.28 5.75 -18.60
N ASN A 25 -3.22 6.90 -17.97
CA ASN A 25 -4.15 7.25 -16.89
C ASN A 25 -5.59 7.36 -17.38
N GLN A 26 -5.83 7.91 -18.56
CA GLN A 26 -7.16 7.94 -19.15
C GLN A 26 -7.71 6.53 -19.40
N ASP A 27 -6.90 5.64 -19.95
CA ASP A 27 -7.28 4.24 -20.19
C ASP A 27 -7.54 3.49 -18.88
N LEU A 28 -6.67 3.66 -17.88
CA LEU A 28 -6.85 3.08 -16.53
C LEU A 28 -8.12 3.62 -15.87
N GLN A 29 -8.38 4.90 -15.96
CA GLN A 29 -9.59 5.53 -15.42
C GLN A 29 -10.85 4.95 -16.07
N ALA A 30 -10.89 4.86 -17.39
CA ALA A 30 -12.01 4.29 -18.12
C ALA A 30 -12.26 2.82 -17.71
N LEU A 31 -11.21 2.02 -17.64
CA LEU A 31 -11.27 0.62 -17.21
C LEU A 31 -11.83 0.48 -15.78
N ILE A 32 -11.31 1.28 -14.84
CA ILE A 32 -11.70 1.23 -13.43
C ILE A 32 -13.16 1.67 -13.24
N LEU A 33 -13.57 2.74 -13.91
CA LEU A 33 -14.95 3.22 -13.84
C LEU A 33 -15.94 2.23 -14.47
N ALA A 34 -15.58 1.59 -15.59
CA ALA A 34 -16.40 0.56 -16.22
C ALA A 34 -16.58 -0.66 -15.30
N GLU A 35 -15.52 -1.08 -14.58
CA GLU A 35 -15.61 -2.17 -13.62
C GLU A 35 -16.49 -1.80 -12.42
N ALA A 36 -16.32 -0.60 -11.87
CA ALA A 36 -17.10 -0.13 -10.74
C ALA A 36 -18.60 -0.05 -11.04
N ALA A 37 -18.97 0.21 -12.31
CA ALA A 37 -20.36 0.19 -12.75
C ALA A 37 -20.95 -1.22 -12.81
N GLN A 38 -20.12 -2.26 -12.92
CA GLN A 38 -20.56 -3.65 -13.09
C GLN A 38 -20.50 -4.48 -11.81
N TYR A 39 -19.56 -4.16 -10.91
CA TYR A 39 -19.29 -4.98 -9.73
C TYR A 39 -19.41 -4.17 -8.44
N PRO A 40 -20.01 -4.77 -7.39
CA PRO A 40 -20.11 -4.13 -6.08
C PRO A 40 -18.72 -3.96 -5.45
N THR A 41 -18.61 -2.98 -4.56
CA THR A 41 -17.39 -2.74 -3.79
C THR A 41 -17.04 -3.90 -2.87
N LEU A 42 -15.75 -4.22 -2.76
CA LEU A 42 -15.25 -5.05 -1.67
C LEU A 42 -14.98 -4.17 -0.44
N ARG A 43 -15.34 -4.68 0.74
CA ARG A 43 -15.10 -3.98 2.01
C ARG A 43 -13.76 -4.42 2.59
N ARG A 44 -12.86 -3.44 2.78
CA ARG A 44 -11.53 -3.57 3.39
C ARG A 44 -11.31 -2.37 4.34
N SER A 45 -10.18 -1.68 4.23
CA SER A 45 -9.94 -0.41 4.93
C SER A 45 -10.75 0.77 4.37
N ASN A 46 -11.38 0.61 3.21
CA ASN A 46 -12.19 1.62 2.53
C ASN A 46 -13.52 1.87 3.23
N ILE A 47 -13.84 3.14 3.45
CA ILE A 47 -15.12 3.60 3.99
C ILE A 47 -15.71 4.58 2.98
N GLY A 48 -16.91 4.29 2.51
CA GLY A 48 -17.65 5.14 1.55
C GLY A 48 -17.11 5.14 0.10
N GLY A 49 -16.07 4.35 -0.20
CA GLY A 49 -15.48 4.26 -1.54
C GLY A 49 -15.71 2.90 -2.21
N TRP A 50 -15.37 2.81 -3.49
CA TRP A 50 -15.35 1.54 -4.22
C TRP A 50 -13.95 0.92 -4.22
N HIS A 51 -13.89 -0.41 -4.19
CA HIS A 51 -12.67 -1.22 -4.15
C HIS A 51 -12.86 -2.46 -5.02
N SER A 52 -11.97 -2.67 -5.99
CA SER A 52 -11.99 -3.82 -6.88
C SER A 52 -11.51 -5.11 -6.20
N ARG A 53 -11.50 -6.21 -6.94
CA ARG A 53 -10.77 -7.42 -6.60
C ARG A 53 -9.27 -7.15 -6.65
N THR A 54 -8.49 -8.04 -5.98
CA THR A 54 -7.01 -7.90 -5.85
C THR A 54 -6.23 -8.45 -7.05
N ASP A 55 -6.92 -8.87 -8.09
CA ASP A 55 -6.38 -9.43 -9.34
C ASP A 55 -6.24 -8.38 -10.47
N PHE A 56 -6.17 -7.10 -10.12
CA PHE A 56 -6.15 -6.00 -11.09
C PHE A 56 -5.00 -6.12 -12.11
N LEU A 57 -3.83 -6.62 -11.71
CA LEU A 57 -2.68 -6.80 -12.60
C LEU A 57 -2.80 -7.99 -13.57
N ASN A 58 -3.78 -8.87 -13.38
CA ASN A 58 -3.98 -10.06 -14.22
C ASN A 58 -4.77 -9.77 -15.51
N ARG A 59 -5.09 -8.51 -15.76
CA ARG A 59 -5.85 -8.09 -16.95
C ARG A 59 -4.92 -7.93 -18.15
N GLY A 60 -5.44 -8.29 -19.33
CA GLY A 60 -4.71 -8.22 -20.57
C GLY A 60 -4.61 -6.82 -21.21
N ASP A 61 -5.06 -5.78 -20.53
CA ASP A 61 -5.09 -4.41 -21.05
C ASP A 61 -3.69 -3.81 -21.17
N PRO A 62 -3.38 -3.09 -22.26
CA PRO A 62 -2.09 -2.42 -22.42
C PRO A 62 -1.77 -1.43 -21.30
N ALA A 63 -2.77 -0.70 -20.80
CA ALA A 63 -2.59 0.25 -19.70
C ALA A 63 -2.23 -0.46 -18.38
N VAL A 64 -2.83 -1.62 -18.10
CA VAL A 64 -2.48 -2.46 -16.94
C VAL A 64 -1.07 -3.04 -17.09
N SER A 65 -0.67 -3.42 -18.30
CA SER A 65 0.69 -3.91 -18.58
C SER A 65 1.73 -2.80 -18.36
N ALA A 66 1.47 -1.58 -18.79
CA ALA A 66 2.32 -0.41 -18.54
C ALA A 66 2.43 -0.12 -17.03
N LEU A 67 1.29 -0.09 -16.32
CA LEU A 67 1.28 0.06 -14.87
C LEU A 67 2.12 -1.02 -14.17
N THR A 68 1.95 -2.28 -14.56
CA THR A 68 2.72 -3.40 -13.99
C THR A 68 4.23 -3.22 -14.18
N ALA A 69 4.66 -2.72 -15.32
CA ALA A 69 6.06 -2.40 -15.58
C ALA A 69 6.58 -1.29 -14.66
N TRP A 70 5.80 -0.22 -14.46
CA TRP A 70 6.16 0.88 -13.54
C TRP A 70 6.25 0.41 -12.09
N LEU A 71 5.27 -0.38 -11.61
CA LEU A 71 5.29 -0.96 -10.27
C LEU A 71 6.52 -1.84 -10.08
N THR A 72 6.79 -2.71 -11.03
CA THR A 72 7.96 -3.62 -10.98
C THR A 72 9.26 -2.84 -10.93
N TRP A 73 9.40 -1.81 -11.75
CA TRP A 73 10.57 -0.95 -11.76
C TRP A 73 10.77 -0.23 -10.42
N ALA A 74 9.71 0.37 -9.87
CA ALA A 74 9.76 1.09 -8.60
C ALA A 74 10.11 0.15 -7.43
N LEU A 75 9.49 -1.04 -7.38
CA LEU A 75 9.79 -2.05 -6.37
C LEU A 75 11.26 -2.49 -6.43
N ARG A 76 11.82 -2.70 -7.63
CA ARG A 76 13.25 -3.00 -7.78
C ARG A 76 14.14 -1.89 -7.24
N ARG A 77 13.80 -0.61 -7.49
CA ARG A 77 14.54 0.54 -6.91
C ARG A 77 14.49 0.55 -5.39
N MET A 78 13.34 0.23 -4.79
CA MET A 78 13.24 0.11 -3.33
C MET A 78 14.05 -1.05 -2.77
N ILE A 79 14.04 -2.19 -3.44
CA ILE A 79 14.85 -3.35 -3.08
C ILE A 79 16.35 -3.02 -3.17
N ASP A 80 16.79 -2.38 -4.25
CA ASP A 80 18.17 -1.96 -4.43
C ASP A 80 18.61 -0.96 -3.34
N ALA A 81 17.71 -0.06 -2.92
CA ALA A 81 17.98 0.91 -1.86
C ALA A 81 18.12 0.27 -0.47
N THR A 82 17.49 -0.87 -0.24
CA THR A 82 17.51 -1.57 1.06
C THR A 82 18.56 -2.67 1.13
N ALA A 83 18.69 -3.48 0.07
CA ALA A 83 19.56 -4.65 0.05
C ALA A 83 20.92 -4.39 -0.63
N GLY A 84 21.07 -3.26 -1.28
CA GLY A 84 22.18 -2.96 -2.18
C GLY A 84 21.87 -3.34 -3.64
N ALA A 85 22.47 -2.59 -4.56
CA ALA A 85 22.23 -2.75 -5.99
C ALA A 85 22.50 -4.19 -6.45
N SER A 86 21.50 -4.80 -7.09
CA SER A 86 21.57 -6.17 -7.61
C SER A 86 21.85 -7.28 -6.58
N ALA A 87 21.74 -6.99 -5.28
CA ALA A 87 21.95 -7.99 -4.23
C ALA A 87 20.79 -9.00 -4.15
N PHE A 88 19.57 -8.56 -4.42
CA PHE A 88 18.38 -9.42 -4.38
C PHE A 88 18.30 -10.30 -5.63
N LYS A 89 18.32 -11.62 -5.43
CA LYS A 89 18.21 -12.66 -6.49
C LYS A 89 16.91 -13.45 -6.42
N GLY A 90 16.00 -13.05 -5.52
CA GLY A 90 14.73 -13.73 -5.29
C GLY A 90 13.66 -13.41 -6.34
N THR A 91 12.49 -13.95 -6.08
CA THR A 91 11.28 -13.68 -6.86
C THR A 91 10.51 -12.50 -6.28
N LEU A 92 9.87 -11.73 -7.15
CA LEU A 92 8.98 -10.64 -6.80
C LEU A 92 7.59 -10.98 -7.34
N SER A 93 6.60 -11.05 -6.47
CA SER A 93 5.19 -11.17 -6.83
C SER A 93 4.41 -9.97 -6.31
N ALA A 94 3.39 -9.55 -7.05
CA ALA A 94 2.55 -8.44 -6.65
C ALA A 94 1.07 -8.75 -6.92
N SER A 95 0.20 -8.24 -6.05
CA SER A 95 -1.23 -8.15 -6.24
C SER A 95 -1.65 -6.68 -6.15
N ALA A 96 -2.67 -6.28 -6.91
CA ALA A 96 -3.14 -4.91 -6.90
C ALA A 96 -4.66 -4.83 -6.99
N TRP A 97 -5.20 -3.70 -6.58
CA TRP A 97 -6.62 -3.37 -6.63
C TRP A 97 -6.81 -1.89 -6.92
N ALA A 98 -7.87 -1.59 -7.63
CA ALA A 98 -8.29 -0.22 -7.89
C ALA A 98 -9.21 0.29 -6.79
N THR A 99 -9.15 1.57 -6.51
CA THR A 99 -10.03 2.27 -5.56
C THR A 99 -10.58 3.56 -6.17
N ILE A 100 -11.85 3.85 -5.87
CA ILE A 100 -12.50 5.11 -6.21
C ILE A 100 -13.02 5.72 -4.91
N CYS A 101 -12.56 6.94 -4.59
CA CYS A 101 -13.03 7.70 -3.44
C CYS A 101 -13.90 8.87 -3.94
N HIS A 102 -15.15 8.89 -3.51
CA HIS A 102 -16.04 10.03 -3.65
C HIS A 102 -15.96 10.91 -2.39
N ALA A 103 -16.57 12.08 -2.40
CA ALA A 103 -16.62 12.97 -1.25
C ALA A 103 -17.10 12.24 0.02
N GLY A 104 -16.37 12.40 1.12
CA GLY A 104 -16.57 11.69 2.39
C GLY A 104 -15.88 10.34 2.50
N ALA A 105 -15.41 9.75 1.39
CA ALA A 105 -14.71 8.46 1.44
C ALA A 105 -13.28 8.61 1.98
N TYR A 106 -12.82 7.59 2.71
CA TYR A 106 -11.48 7.54 3.29
C TYR A 106 -11.01 6.11 3.49
N HIS A 107 -9.75 5.93 3.88
CA HIS A 107 -9.22 4.65 4.33
C HIS A 107 -8.75 4.79 5.77
N GLY A 108 -9.28 3.96 6.68
CA GLY A 108 -8.88 3.96 8.08
C GLY A 108 -7.42 3.56 8.28
N PRO A 109 -6.83 3.85 9.46
CA PRO A 109 -5.46 3.44 9.77
C PRO A 109 -5.28 1.92 9.68
N HIS A 110 -4.30 1.46 8.89
CA HIS A 110 -4.02 0.05 8.67
C HIS A 110 -2.59 -0.17 8.20
N SER A 111 -2.17 -1.43 8.19
CA SER A 111 -0.95 -1.94 7.54
C SER A 111 -1.31 -3.14 6.66
N HIS A 112 -0.35 -3.68 5.92
CA HIS A 112 -0.55 -4.83 5.04
C HIS A 112 0.31 -6.01 5.51
N PRO A 113 -0.20 -6.85 6.44
CA PRO A 113 0.52 -8.05 6.86
C PRO A 113 0.76 -8.99 5.68
N ASP A 114 1.74 -9.88 5.82
CA ASP A 114 2.13 -10.89 4.84
C ASP A 114 2.69 -10.36 3.51
N SER A 115 3.06 -9.08 3.48
CA SER A 115 3.71 -8.46 2.33
C SER A 115 5.02 -7.79 2.74
N SER A 116 5.95 -7.64 1.80
CA SER A 116 7.22 -6.95 2.03
C SER A 116 7.11 -5.45 1.78
N TRP A 117 6.47 -5.09 0.68
CA TRP A 117 6.24 -3.73 0.24
C TRP A 117 4.78 -3.52 -0.11
N SER A 118 4.32 -2.30 0.12
CA SER A 118 3.01 -1.82 -0.32
C SER A 118 3.18 -0.50 -1.07
N GLY A 119 2.17 -0.12 -1.82
CA GLY A 119 2.23 1.16 -2.50
C GLY A 119 0.91 1.55 -3.15
N VAL A 120 0.92 2.73 -3.73
CA VAL A 120 -0.21 3.32 -4.43
C VAL A 120 0.26 4.09 -5.65
N TYR A 121 -0.43 3.88 -6.76
CA TYR A 121 -0.31 4.68 -7.97
C TYR A 121 -1.56 5.54 -8.13
N TYR A 122 -1.39 6.84 -8.32
CA TYR A 122 -2.49 7.78 -8.48
C TYR A 122 -2.81 7.97 -9.96
N VAL A 123 -3.95 7.44 -10.38
CA VAL A 123 -4.47 7.58 -11.74
C VAL A 123 -5.07 8.96 -11.93
N ASP A 124 -5.97 9.34 -11.02
CA ASP A 124 -6.60 10.65 -10.96
C ASP A 124 -6.68 11.11 -9.50
N PRO A 125 -6.03 12.22 -9.13
CA PRO A 125 -6.09 12.73 -7.76
C PRO A 125 -7.47 13.30 -7.40
N GLY A 126 -8.35 13.49 -8.36
CA GLY A 126 -9.59 14.22 -8.21
C GLY A 126 -9.37 15.73 -8.11
N THR A 127 -10.28 16.43 -7.47
CA THR A 127 -10.19 17.88 -7.27
C THR A 127 -9.74 18.22 -5.85
N ASP A 128 -8.91 19.24 -5.73
CA ASP A 128 -8.51 19.80 -4.43
C ASP A 128 -9.70 20.49 -3.73
N SER A 129 -9.65 20.51 -2.41
CA SER A 129 -10.57 21.27 -1.55
C SER A 129 -9.80 22.33 -0.82
N GLN A 130 -10.16 23.61 -1.00
CA GLN A 130 -9.51 24.72 -0.30
C GLN A 130 -9.83 24.72 1.20
N ASP A 131 -11.06 24.28 1.56
CA ASP A 131 -11.53 24.23 2.94
C ASP A 131 -10.98 23.03 3.72
N GLN A 132 -10.48 22.01 3.02
CA GLN A 132 -9.93 20.79 3.62
C GLN A 132 -8.55 20.46 3.04
N PRO A 133 -7.50 21.08 3.53
CA PRO A 133 -6.13 20.96 2.96
C PRO A 133 -5.55 19.54 3.04
N LEU A 134 -6.12 18.67 3.87
CA LEU A 134 -5.72 17.26 3.96
C LEU A 134 -6.64 16.32 3.15
N SER A 135 -7.58 16.85 2.35
CA SER A 135 -8.48 16.05 1.52
C SER A 135 -7.71 15.01 0.69
N GLY A 136 -8.02 13.72 0.91
CA GLY A 136 -7.45 12.58 0.16
C GLY A 136 -5.95 12.36 0.35
N VAL A 137 -5.31 13.07 1.27
CA VAL A 137 -3.87 12.94 1.57
C VAL A 137 -3.59 11.58 2.20
N LEU A 138 -2.54 10.91 1.72
CA LEU A 138 -1.97 9.72 2.36
C LEU A 138 -1.04 10.18 3.48
N GLU A 139 -1.29 9.69 4.70
CA GLU A 139 -0.48 9.98 5.88
C GLU A 139 0.08 8.69 6.47
N PHE A 140 1.36 8.73 6.82
CA PHE A 140 2.08 7.66 7.49
C PHE A 140 2.26 8.01 8.96
N LEU A 141 1.98 7.06 9.84
CA LEU A 141 2.18 7.21 11.28
C LEU A 141 3.63 6.84 11.62
N ASP A 142 4.24 7.63 12.49
CA ASP A 142 5.59 7.32 12.97
C ASP A 142 5.56 6.02 13.79
N PRO A 143 6.33 4.99 13.41
CA PRO A 143 6.30 3.70 14.09
C PRO A 143 7.01 3.68 15.43
N ARG A 144 7.72 4.75 15.81
CA ARG A 144 8.51 4.80 17.06
C ARG A 144 7.58 5.15 18.22
N ALA A 145 7.51 4.24 19.19
CA ALA A 145 6.68 4.44 20.38
C ALA A 145 7.11 5.68 21.19
N GLY A 146 6.13 6.50 21.54
CA GLY A 146 6.34 7.68 22.40
C GLY A 146 6.99 8.88 21.71
N VAL A 147 7.25 8.83 20.42
CA VAL A 147 7.86 9.95 19.68
C VAL A 147 7.03 11.22 19.75
N GLU A 148 5.70 11.10 19.82
CA GLU A 148 4.77 12.21 19.91
C GLU A 148 4.82 12.95 21.26
N ALA A 149 5.38 12.32 22.31
CA ALA A 149 5.48 12.88 23.64
C ALA A 149 6.76 13.70 23.86
N VAL A 150 7.65 13.77 22.87
CA VAL A 150 8.95 14.42 22.98
C VAL A 150 9.06 15.54 21.98
N THR A 151 9.46 16.71 22.44
CA THR A 151 9.84 17.85 21.59
C THR A 151 11.32 18.12 21.75
N ALA A 152 12.01 18.40 20.65
CA ALA A 152 13.42 18.77 20.65
C ALA A 152 13.67 19.92 19.66
N PRO A 153 14.66 20.80 19.91
CA PRO A 153 15.03 21.82 18.95
C PRO A 153 15.36 21.22 17.57
N GLY A 154 14.73 21.75 16.51
CA GLY A 154 14.85 21.20 15.16
C GLY A 154 13.98 19.98 14.89
N ASP A 155 13.21 19.58 15.83
CA ASP A 155 12.27 18.47 15.92
C ASP A 155 12.49 17.35 14.88
N PRO A 156 13.41 16.40 15.13
CA PRO A 156 13.65 15.26 14.24
C PRO A 156 12.55 14.19 14.36
N TYR A 157 11.59 14.37 15.29
CA TYR A 157 10.55 13.38 15.61
C TYR A 157 9.16 13.79 15.11
N GLY A 158 9.09 14.81 14.42
CA GLY A 158 8.01 15.64 14.25
C GLY A 158 6.82 15.26 13.41
N GLU A 159 6.58 16.04 12.41
CA GLU A 159 5.37 16.03 11.61
C GLU A 159 5.09 14.67 10.96
N PRO A 160 3.83 14.21 10.94
CA PRO A 160 3.44 13.04 10.16
C PRO A 160 3.91 13.16 8.72
N PHE A 161 4.44 12.06 8.18
CA PHE A 161 4.88 12.07 6.80
C PHE A 161 3.67 11.97 5.86
N ARG A 162 3.44 13.00 5.08
CA ARG A 162 2.27 13.15 4.22
C ARG A 162 2.63 13.15 2.74
N VAL A 163 1.81 12.49 1.95
CA VAL A 163 1.91 12.50 0.49
C VAL A 163 0.59 12.97 -0.11
N ARG A 164 0.63 14.12 -0.78
CA ARG A 164 -0.52 14.62 -1.53
C ARG A 164 -0.64 13.86 -2.85
N PRO A 165 -1.84 13.35 -3.20
CA PRO A 165 -2.10 12.70 -4.48
C PRO A 165 -1.75 13.63 -5.66
N GLN A 166 -1.15 13.05 -6.69
CA GLN A 166 -0.90 13.71 -7.97
C GLN A 166 -0.96 12.65 -9.06
N ALA A 167 -1.55 12.96 -10.21
CA ALA A 167 -1.61 12.03 -11.34
C ALA A 167 -0.20 11.58 -11.74
N GLY A 168 -0.01 10.28 -11.97
CA GLY A 168 1.29 9.70 -12.31
C GLY A 168 2.28 9.57 -11.14
N LEU A 169 1.87 9.90 -9.90
CA LEU A 169 2.69 9.66 -8.72
C LEU A 169 2.52 8.22 -8.24
N LEU A 170 3.64 7.52 -8.09
CA LEU A 170 3.75 6.19 -7.51
C LEU A 170 4.50 6.28 -6.18
N VAL A 171 3.90 5.77 -5.11
CA VAL A 171 4.47 5.72 -3.77
C VAL A 171 4.67 4.27 -3.36
N VAL A 172 5.86 3.94 -2.82
CA VAL A 172 6.20 2.60 -2.32
C VAL A 172 6.75 2.72 -0.91
N PHE A 173 6.27 1.87 -0.01
CA PHE A 173 6.64 1.89 1.40
C PHE A 173 6.63 0.49 2.02
N PRO A 174 7.29 0.26 3.16
CA PRO A 174 7.25 -1.01 3.86
C PRO A 174 5.82 -1.36 4.27
N SER A 175 5.39 -2.60 4.02
CA SER A 175 4.00 -3.03 4.26
C SER A 175 3.57 -2.96 5.72
N TRP A 176 4.51 -3.05 6.66
CA TRP A 176 4.26 -2.94 8.10
C TRP A 176 3.96 -1.51 8.55
N LEU A 177 4.30 -0.48 7.73
CA LEU A 177 4.14 0.92 8.12
C LEU A 177 2.66 1.30 8.13
N TYR A 178 2.15 1.69 9.32
CA TYR A 178 0.79 2.15 9.49
C TYR A 178 0.55 3.44 8.73
N HIS A 179 -0.54 3.46 7.98
CA HIS A 179 -0.94 4.59 7.15
C HIS A 179 -2.46 4.67 7.02
N TRP A 180 -2.93 5.82 6.61
CA TRP A 180 -4.34 6.07 6.34
C TRP A 180 -4.50 7.13 5.26
N VAL A 181 -5.70 7.25 4.72
CA VAL A 181 -6.05 8.29 3.76
C VAL A 181 -7.11 9.17 4.39
N HIS A 182 -6.82 10.46 4.49
CA HIS A 182 -7.76 11.45 5.00
C HIS A 182 -9.05 11.47 4.20
N PRO A 183 -10.21 11.84 4.82
CA PRO A 183 -11.47 12.00 4.12
C PRO A 183 -11.30 12.88 2.88
N TYR A 184 -11.75 12.35 1.75
CA TYR A 184 -11.71 13.08 0.49
C TYR A 184 -12.89 14.05 0.40
N ALA A 185 -12.65 15.28 -0.02
CA ALA A 185 -13.68 16.33 -0.10
C ALA A 185 -13.79 16.96 -1.50
N GLY A 186 -13.14 16.38 -2.50
CA GLY A 186 -13.21 16.88 -3.86
C GLY A 186 -14.54 16.57 -4.57
N GLN A 187 -14.78 17.28 -5.64
CA GLN A 187 -16.03 17.17 -6.43
C GLN A 187 -16.00 16.05 -7.47
N THR A 188 -14.82 15.71 -7.98
CA THR A 188 -14.63 14.59 -8.92
C THR A 188 -14.04 13.38 -8.19
N PRO A 189 -14.27 12.14 -8.64
CA PRO A 189 -13.73 10.96 -7.98
C PRO A 189 -12.19 10.96 -7.97
N ARG A 190 -11.59 10.59 -6.82
CA ARG A 190 -10.18 10.27 -6.71
C ARG A 190 -9.99 8.79 -7.02
N ILE A 191 -9.14 8.48 -8.01
CA ILE A 191 -8.91 7.11 -8.51
C ILE A 191 -7.44 6.73 -8.31
N ALA A 192 -7.23 5.57 -7.71
CA ALA A 192 -5.88 5.05 -7.47
C ALA A 192 -5.83 3.52 -7.63
N VAL A 193 -4.64 3.00 -7.90
CA VAL A 193 -4.35 1.57 -7.85
C VAL A 193 -3.36 1.32 -6.73
N SER A 194 -3.81 0.61 -5.70
CA SER A 194 -2.96 0.16 -4.59
C SER A 194 -2.45 -1.25 -4.86
N PHE A 195 -1.30 -1.58 -4.29
CA PHE A 195 -0.69 -2.90 -4.49
C PHE A 195 0.09 -3.36 -3.27
N ASN A 196 0.24 -4.66 -3.15
CA ASN A 196 1.14 -5.33 -2.23
C ASN A 196 2.14 -6.16 -3.02
N ALA A 197 3.36 -6.25 -2.52
CA ALA A 197 4.42 -7.04 -3.13
C ALA A 197 5.12 -7.92 -2.08
N THR A 198 5.38 -9.16 -2.45
CA THR A 198 6.07 -10.16 -1.62
C THR A 198 7.37 -10.57 -2.29
N LEU A 199 8.42 -10.64 -1.48
CA LEU A 199 9.73 -11.11 -1.89
C LEU A 199 9.89 -12.57 -1.48
N GLY A 200 10.14 -13.44 -2.46
CA GLY A 200 10.50 -14.83 -2.23
C GLY A 200 12.02 -15.02 -2.27
N SER A 201 12.55 -15.97 -1.48
CA SER A 201 13.96 -16.35 -1.56
C SER A 201 14.28 -17.00 -2.90
N GLY A 202 15.35 -16.55 -3.56
CA GLY A 202 15.83 -17.10 -4.83
C GLY A 202 16.64 -18.40 -4.73
N ALA A 203 16.61 -19.09 -3.60
CA ALA A 203 17.26 -20.39 -3.48
C ALA A 203 16.34 -21.48 -4.05
N GLU A 204 16.63 -21.96 -5.24
CA GLU A 204 16.32 -23.33 -5.61
C GLU A 204 17.14 -24.25 -4.70
N VAL A 205 16.54 -24.68 -3.60
CA VAL A 205 17.03 -25.89 -2.92
C VAL A 205 16.47 -27.05 -3.71
N ASN A 206 17.37 -27.84 -4.28
CA ASN A 206 17.08 -29.07 -4.98
C ASN A 206 15.86 -29.81 -4.42
N GLY A 207 14.79 -29.83 -5.20
CA GLY A 207 13.85 -30.96 -5.27
C GLY A 207 12.95 -31.25 -4.07
N THR A 208 12.60 -30.28 -3.19
CA THR A 208 11.50 -30.52 -2.24
C THR A 208 10.72 -29.23 -2.01
N ARG A 209 9.55 -29.20 -2.63
CA ARG A 209 8.54 -28.16 -2.43
C ARG A 209 8.00 -28.32 -1.00
N VAL A 210 8.51 -27.55 -0.06
CA VAL A 210 7.85 -27.43 1.25
C VAL A 210 6.64 -26.52 1.04
N ALA A 211 5.46 -27.12 0.91
CA ALA A 211 4.22 -26.40 1.00
C ALA A 211 4.11 -25.85 2.43
N SER A 212 4.13 -24.53 2.60
CA SER A 212 3.76 -23.92 3.86
C SER A 212 2.27 -24.15 4.07
N ASN A 213 1.92 -25.06 4.96
CA ASN A 213 0.58 -25.27 5.47
C ASN A 213 0.15 -24.06 6.30
N ALA A 214 -0.50 -23.12 5.66
CA ALA A 214 -1.34 -22.13 6.31
C ALA A 214 -2.77 -22.68 6.38
N ASN A 215 -3.00 -23.68 7.21
CA ASN A 215 -4.33 -24.08 7.67
C ASN A 215 -4.17 -24.92 8.93
N ASN A 216 -4.50 -24.33 10.08
CA ASN A 216 -5.26 -24.92 11.16
C ASN A 216 -5.14 -24.08 12.43
N LEU A 217 -6.06 -23.16 12.59
CA LEU A 217 -6.51 -22.68 13.90
C LEU A 217 -8.05 -22.55 13.86
N ASN A 218 -8.73 -23.68 13.66
CA ASN A 218 -10.09 -23.84 14.12
C ASN A 218 -10.02 -24.76 15.34
N GLY A 219 -9.93 -24.14 16.52
CA GLY A 219 -10.04 -24.83 17.80
C GLY A 219 -11.47 -25.22 18.04
N GLU A 220 -11.73 -26.51 18.03
CA GLU A 220 -12.93 -27.10 18.58
C GLU A 220 -13.01 -26.83 20.08
N THR A 221 -14.01 -26.08 20.52
CA THR A 221 -14.41 -26.03 21.92
C THR A 221 -15.19 -27.32 22.25
N SER A 222 -14.51 -28.29 22.83
CA SER A 222 -15.18 -29.44 23.44
C SER A 222 -15.85 -29.00 24.74
N HIS A 223 -17.18 -29.09 24.76
CA HIS A 223 -17.98 -29.11 25.98
C HIS A 223 -17.55 -30.28 26.86
N VAL A 224 -17.13 -30.01 28.08
CA VAL A 224 -17.04 -30.99 29.14
C VAL A 224 -18.29 -30.90 29.97
N ASP A 225 -19.11 -31.90 29.79
CA ASP A 225 -20.30 -32.19 30.60
C ASP A 225 -19.83 -32.73 31.93
N SER A 226 -20.18 -32.08 33.04
CA SER A 226 -19.96 -32.59 34.39
C SER A 226 -21.28 -32.93 35.03
N SER A 227 -21.75 -34.17 34.80
CA SER A 227 -22.78 -34.77 35.62
C SER A 227 -22.17 -35.78 36.60
N SER A 228 -22.60 -35.61 37.81
CA SER A 228 -22.89 -36.63 38.84
C SER A 228 -21.93 -36.87 40.01
N SER A 229 -22.55 -36.73 41.11
CA SER A 229 -22.59 -37.63 42.29
C SER A 229 -21.55 -37.43 43.40
N ARG A 230 -21.86 -36.82 44.41
CA ARG A 230 -22.28 -37.16 45.80
C ARG A 230 -21.99 -36.00 46.73
#